data_f64026a61b36db02bbf0ec1605943bd1
#
_entry.id   f64026a61b36db02bbf0ec1605943bd1
#
_cell.length_a   1.000
_cell.length_b   1.000
_cell.length_c   1.000
_cell.angle_alpha   90.00
_cell.angle_beta   90.00
_cell.angle_gamma   90.00
#
_symmetry.space_group_name_H-M   'P 1'
#
loop_
_entity.id
_entity.type
_entity.pdbx_description
1 polymer ?
#
loop_
_entity_poly.entity_id
_entity_poly.type
_entity_poly.pdbx_seq_one_letter_code
_entity_poly.pdbx_strand_id
1 'polypeptide(L)'
;MKKKRRINPVFLIFFIILGFILLDLLVQGVGILLFDDRVPKEQTLNYQLKQMLLIVADRLRETGELPKDLDDVTFENEYLQDLYETDYRYGYIKWYIRDGKLVIKHSGNPAKNIGRKRKEMKLPPELLSTPSVPSQE
;
A
#
# COMPACT_ATOMS: atom_id res chain seq x y z
N MET A 1 -31.34 -63.54 16.30
CA MET A 1 -29.96 -63.10 16.03
C MET A 1 -29.88 -61.65 15.84
N LYS A 2 -29.00 -60.97 16.54
CA LYS A 2 -28.88 -59.59 16.42
C LYS A 2 -28.07 -59.24 15.22
N LYS A 3 -28.62 -58.40 14.37
CA LYS A 3 -27.83 -57.71 13.38
C LYS A 3 -27.07 -56.58 14.06
N LYS A 4 -25.81 -56.67 14.01
CA LYS A 4 -25.01 -55.52 14.35
C LYS A 4 -25.24 -54.46 13.31
N ARG A 5 -25.57 -53.30 13.74
CA ARG A 5 -25.54 -52.14 12.85
C ARG A 5 -24.11 -51.90 12.47
N ARG A 6 -23.79 -52.32 11.31
CA ARG A 6 -22.51 -51.96 10.72
C ARG A 6 -22.69 -50.75 9.87
N ILE A 7 -21.86 -49.80 10.12
CA ILE A 7 -21.73 -48.70 9.19
C ILE A 7 -21.20 -49.29 7.90
N ASN A 8 -21.92 -49.08 6.83
CA ASN A 8 -21.47 -49.49 5.53
C ASN A 8 -20.11 -48.86 5.26
N PRO A 9 -19.05 -49.62 4.93
CA PRO A 9 -17.75 -49.04 4.68
C PRO A 9 -17.77 -48.00 3.58
N VAL A 10 -18.69 -48.10 2.64
CA VAL A 10 -18.85 -47.10 1.59
C VAL A 10 -19.31 -45.77 2.20
N PHE A 11 -20.24 -45.81 3.15
CA PHE A 11 -20.66 -44.60 3.85
C PHE A 11 -19.56 -44.01 4.68
N LEU A 12 -18.79 -44.84 5.35
CA LEU A 12 -17.68 -44.39 6.16
C LEU A 12 -16.65 -43.64 5.31
N ILE A 13 -16.28 -44.25 4.19
CA ILE A 13 -15.33 -43.62 3.25
C ILE A 13 -15.91 -42.32 2.71
N PHE A 14 -17.20 -42.35 2.36
CA PHE A 14 -17.87 -41.13 1.87
C PHE A 14 -17.83 -40.00 2.89
N PHE A 15 -18.14 -40.29 4.17
CA PHE A 15 -18.09 -39.29 5.22
C PHE A 15 -16.69 -38.75 5.46
N ILE A 16 -15.69 -39.62 5.38
CA ILE A 16 -14.28 -39.17 5.53
C ILE A 16 -13.90 -38.23 4.39
N ILE A 17 -14.22 -38.59 3.16
CA ILE A 17 -13.94 -37.78 1.98
C ILE A 17 -14.67 -36.42 2.08
N LEU A 18 -15.95 -36.47 2.45
CA LEU A 18 -16.77 -35.30 2.62
C LEU A 18 -16.20 -34.39 3.70
N GLY A 19 -15.76 -34.97 4.81
CA GLY A 19 -15.12 -34.22 5.89
C GLY A 19 -13.84 -33.50 5.43
N PHE A 20 -13.02 -34.17 4.65
CA PHE A 20 -11.81 -33.54 4.09
C PHE A 20 -12.14 -32.42 3.12
N ILE A 21 -13.17 -32.62 2.29
CA ILE A 21 -13.61 -31.58 1.36
C ILE A 21 -14.11 -30.35 2.13
N LEU A 22 -14.93 -30.57 3.15
CA LEU A 22 -15.46 -29.49 3.98
C LEU A 22 -14.37 -28.78 4.74
N LEU A 23 -13.39 -29.52 5.26
CA LEU A 23 -12.24 -28.92 5.94
C LEU A 23 -11.42 -28.07 4.99
N ASP A 24 -11.18 -28.57 3.80
CA ASP A 24 -10.42 -27.84 2.77
C ASP A 24 -11.14 -26.55 2.38
N LEU A 25 -12.44 -26.61 2.16
CA LEU A 25 -13.25 -25.44 1.87
C LEU A 25 -13.24 -24.43 3.02
N LEU A 26 -13.29 -24.94 4.26
CA LEU A 26 -13.22 -24.07 5.44
C LEU A 26 -11.87 -23.36 5.53
N VAL A 27 -10.78 -24.08 5.31
CA VAL A 27 -9.44 -23.50 5.32
C VAL A 27 -9.30 -22.45 4.22
N GLN A 28 -9.78 -22.75 3.03
CA GLN A 28 -9.76 -21.79 1.93
C GLN A 28 -10.61 -20.56 2.24
N GLY A 29 -11.80 -20.77 2.80
CA GLY A 29 -12.68 -19.68 3.20
C GLY A 29 -12.07 -18.79 4.27
N VAL A 30 -11.46 -19.38 5.28
CA VAL A 30 -10.73 -18.62 6.30
C VAL A 30 -9.54 -17.91 5.69
N GLY A 31 -8.81 -18.56 4.78
CA GLY A 31 -7.72 -17.93 4.05
C GLY A 31 -8.21 -16.73 3.27
N ILE A 32 -9.33 -16.84 2.57
CA ILE A 32 -9.93 -15.72 1.84
C ILE A 32 -10.33 -14.61 2.81
N LEU A 33 -10.94 -14.93 3.95
CA LEU A 33 -11.33 -13.93 4.94
C LEU A 33 -10.15 -13.24 5.59
N LEU A 34 -9.09 -13.99 5.88
CA LEU A 34 -7.90 -13.44 6.54
C LEU A 34 -6.93 -12.76 5.58
N PHE A 35 -6.87 -13.26 4.35
CA PHE A 35 -5.90 -12.82 3.36
C PHE A 35 -6.54 -12.25 2.11
N ASP A 36 -7.87 -12.12 2.12
CA ASP A 36 -8.60 -11.56 1.01
C ASP A 36 -8.19 -10.11 0.80
N ASP A 37 -8.17 -9.70 -0.45
CA ASP A 37 -7.78 -8.36 -0.86
C ASP A 37 -6.41 -7.94 -0.38
N ARG A 38 -5.61 -8.90 -0.07
CA ARG A 38 -4.30 -8.59 0.43
C ARG A 38 -3.38 -8.27 -0.70
N VAL A 39 -3.69 -7.16 -1.30
CA VAL A 39 -2.62 -6.35 -1.81
C VAL A 39 -1.77 -6.06 -0.58
N PRO A 40 -0.51 -6.50 -0.54
CA PRO A 40 0.39 -6.14 0.56
C PRO A 40 0.37 -4.62 0.76
N LYS A 41 0.53 -4.18 2.00
CA LYS A 41 0.55 -2.74 2.29
C LYS A 41 1.49 -1.98 1.37
N GLU A 42 2.63 -2.59 1.07
CA GLU A 42 3.67 -2.00 0.24
C GLU A 42 3.21 -1.71 -1.19
N GLN A 43 2.15 -2.40 -1.64
CA GLN A 43 1.60 -2.22 -2.98
C GLN A 43 0.47 -1.20 -3.03
N THR A 44 -0.04 -0.77 -1.88
CA THR A 44 -1.13 0.20 -1.87
C THR A 44 -0.60 1.60 -2.20
N LEU A 45 -1.37 2.34 -2.96
CA LEU A 45 -1.02 3.70 -3.32
C LEU A 45 -0.87 4.58 -2.07
N ASN A 46 -1.73 4.41 -1.08
CA ASN A 46 -1.65 5.16 0.17
C ASN A 46 -0.31 4.96 0.87
N TYR A 47 0.13 3.72 0.97
CA TYR A 47 1.41 3.39 1.57
C TYR A 47 2.56 4.00 0.78
N GLN A 48 2.54 3.85 -0.54
CA GLN A 48 3.58 4.36 -1.42
C GLN A 48 3.68 5.89 -1.36
N LEU A 49 2.56 6.58 -1.39
CA LEU A 49 2.55 8.03 -1.24
C LEU A 49 3.08 8.47 0.11
N LYS A 50 2.73 7.76 1.17
CA LYS A 50 3.25 8.05 2.51
C LYS A 50 4.76 7.85 2.57
N GLN A 51 5.28 6.78 1.99
CA GLN A 51 6.71 6.53 1.95
C GLN A 51 7.44 7.61 1.14
N MET A 52 6.90 8.00 0.02
CA MET A 52 7.46 9.07 -0.79
C MET A 52 7.45 10.39 -0.02
N LEU A 53 6.37 10.68 0.69
CA LEU A 53 6.27 11.86 1.54
C LEU A 53 7.35 11.89 2.63
N LEU A 54 7.61 10.74 3.25
CA LEU A 54 8.67 10.63 4.27
C LEU A 54 10.06 10.87 3.66
N ILE A 55 10.30 10.36 2.47
CA ILE A 55 11.57 10.59 1.77
C ILE A 55 11.75 12.07 1.45
N VAL A 56 10.71 12.72 0.96
CA VAL A 56 10.75 14.18 0.69
C VAL A 56 10.98 14.96 1.98
N ALA A 57 10.33 14.55 3.07
CA ALA A 57 10.52 15.18 4.38
C ALA A 57 11.95 15.05 4.88
N ASP A 58 12.56 13.90 4.71
CA ASP A 58 13.95 13.67 5.10
C ASP A 58 14.90 14.54 4.29
N ARG A 59 14.66 14.66 3.01
CA ARG A 59 15.45 15.57 2.16
C ARG A 59 15.30 17.03 2.58
N LEU A 60 14.08 17.43 2.90
CA LEU A 60 13.85 18.78 3.41
C LEU A 60 14.60 19.04 4.71
N ARG A 61 14.65 18.09 5.61
CA ARG A 61 15.41 18.20 6.87
C ARG A 61 16.91 18.29 6.63
N GLU A 62 17.42 17.51 5.68
CA GLU A 62 18.85 17.47 5.38
C GLU A 62 19.32 18.73 4.68
N THR A 63 18.56 19.23 3.75
CA THR A 63 18.99 20.32 2.86
C THR A 63 18.33 21.66 3.18
N GLY A 64 17.22 21.67 3.91
CA GLY A 64 16.43 22.88 4.16
C GLY A 64 15.58 23.29 2.97
N GLU A 65 15.60 22.54 1.88
CA GLU A 65 14.85 22.84 0.67
C GLU A 65 14.07 21.60 0.21
N LEU A 66 12.93 21.85 -0.44
CA LEU A 66 12.19 20.78 -1.07
C LEU A 66 12.99 20.23 -2.24
N PRO A 67 13.13 18.89 -2.34
CA PRO A 67 13.79 18.30 -3.49
C PRO A 67 12.96 18.51 -4.75
N LYS A 68 13.64 18.73 -5.87
CA LYS A 68 12.98 18.83 -7.16
C LYS A 68 12.63 17.47 -7.71
N ASP A 69 13.44 16.47 -7.39
CA ASP A 69 13.26 15.09 -7.79
C ASP A 69 13.89 14.17 -6.74
N LEU A 70 13.70 12.88 -6.93
CA LEU A 70 14.26 11.85 -6.09
C LEU A 70 15.12 10.88 -6.91
N ASP A 71 15.71 11.36 -7.99
CA ASP A 71 16.49 10.52 -8.91
C ASP A 71 17.71 9.87 -8.27
N ASP A 72 18.26 10.53 -7.23
CA ASP A 72 19.39 10.00 -6.48
C ASP A 72 19.03 9.07 -5.34
N VAL A 73 17.74 8.85 -5.12
CA VAL A 73 17.25 7.97 -4.06
C VAL A 73 17.15 6.55 -4.56
N THR A 74 17.66 5.61 -3.77
CA THR A 74 17.45 4.19 -4.01
C THR A 74 16.25 3.75 -3.22
N PHE A 75 15.22 3.33 -3.92
CA PHE A 75 14.00 2.83 -3.28
C PHE A 75 14.16 1.34 -2.98
N GLU A 76 13.87 0.95 -1.76
CA GLU A 76 13.91 -0.45 -1.35
C GLU A 76 12.72 -1.24 -1.89
N ASN A 77 11.62 -0.54 -2.13
CA ASN A 77 10.37 -1.13 -2.59
C ASN A 77 10.22 -0.88 -4.09
N GLU A 78 10.13 -1.95 -4.87
CA GLU A 78 9.98 -1.84 -6.32
C GLU A 78 8.69 -1.16 -6.76
N TYR A 79 7.64 -1.26 -5.96
CA TYR A 79 6.36 -0.58 -6.26
C TYR A 79 6.50 0.93 -6.10
N LEU A 80 7.29 1.36 -5.12
CA LEU A 80 7.58 2.77 -4.94
C LEU A 80 8.47 3.30 -6.06
N GLN A 81 9.45 2.51 -6.46
CA GLN A 81 10.31 2.82 -7.60
C GLN A 81 9.49 2.99 -8.87
N ASP A 82 8.57 2.08 -9.13
CA ASP A 82 7.69 2.14 -10.30
C ASP A 82 6.78 3.37 -10.24
N LEU A 83 6.20 3.65 -9.09
CA LEU A 83 5.36 4.83 -8.91
C LEU A 83 6.13 6.12 -9.22
N TYR A 84 7.35 6.21 -8.74
CA TYR A 84 8.19 7.36 -9.01
C TYR A 84 8.53 7.48 -10.50
N GLU A 85 8.97 6.40 -11.11
CA GLU A 85 9.41 6.41 -12.50
C GLU A 85 8.27 6.62 -13.48
N THR A 86 7.08 6.17 -13.14
CA THR A 86 5.92 6.35 -14.02
C THR A 86 5.11 7.58 -13.63
N ASP A 87 4.59 7.62 -12.42
CA ASP A 87 3.60 8.64 -12.06
C ASP A 87 4.24 10.00 -11.76
N TYR A 88 5.36 10.02 -11.05
CA TYR A 88 6.05 11.28 -10.80
C TYR A 88 6.63 11.86 -12.08
N ARG A 89 7.30 11.06 -12.88
CA ARG A 89 7.92 11.53 -14.13
C ARG A 89 6.90 12.04 -15.14
N TYR A 90 5.71 11.47 -15.15
CA TYR A 90 4.63 11.96 -16.02
C TYR A 90 3.84 13.12 -15.41
N GLY A 91 4.21 13.58 -14.23
CA GLY A 91 3.60 14.75 -13.62
C GLY A 91 2.32 14.49 -12.85
N TYR A 92 2.00 13.24 -12.56
CA TYR A 92 0.84 12.92 -11.76
C TYR A 92 1.04 13.13 -10.27
N ILE A 93 2.29 13.15 -9.81
CA ILE A 93 2.63 13.34 -8.41
C ILE A 93 3.34 14.66 -8.24
N LYS A 94 2.91 15.43 -7.24
CA LYS A 94 3.54 16.68 -6.85
C LYS A 94 3.61 16.76 -5.34
N TRP A 95 4.66 17.42 -4.83
CA TRP A 95 4.75 17.72 -3.41
C TRP A 95 5.02 19.21 -3.24
N TYR A 96 4.51 19.76 -2.16
CA TYR A 96 4.63 21.17 -1.84
C TYR A 96 4.39 21.38 -0.35
N ILE A 97 4.71 22.58 0.13
CA ILE A 97 4.42 22.99 1.50
C ILE A 97 3.25 23.97 1.47
N ARG A 98 2.27 23.69 2.31
CA ARG A 98 1.10 24.54 2.44
C ARG A 98 0.59 24.52 3.88
N ASP A 99 0.37 25.69 4.47
CA ASP A 99 -0.17 25.86 5.82
C ASP A 99 0.62 25.09 6.89
N GLY A 100 1.95 25.09 6.77
CA GLY A 100 2.82 24.42 7.71
C GLY A 100 2.88 22.91 7.55
N LYS A 101 2.37 22.39 6.44
CA LYS A 101 2.36 20.97 6.17
C LYS A 101 3.05 20.66 4.85
N LEU A 102 3.77 19.55 4.83
CA LEU A 102 4.25 18.99 3.60
C LEU A 102 3.14 18.12 3.01
N VAL A 103 2.81 18.41 1.76
CA VAL A 103 1.71 17.72 1.07
C VAL A 103 2.26 17.01 -0.15
N ILE A 104 1.87 15.76 -0.33
CA ILE A 104 2.08 15.03 -1.58
C ILE A 104 0.71 14.73 -2.18
N LYS A 105 0.58 15.01 -3.46
CA LYS A 105 -0.68 14.89 -4.17
C LYS A 105 -0.50 14.05 -5.41
N HIS A 106 -1.41 13.11 -5.61
CA HIS A 106 -1.54 12.35 -6.84
C HIS A 106 -2.79 12.84 -7.56
N SER A 107 -2.63 13.36 -8.76
CA SER A 107 -3.74 13.91 -9.52
C SER A 107 -4.62 12.85 -10.18
N GLY A 108 -4.25 11.59 -10.07
CA GLY A 108 -4.96 10.47 -10.68
C GLY A 108 -4.27 10.01 -11.96
N ASN A 109 -4.29 8.71 -12.20
CA ASN A 109 -3.76 8.12 -13.42
C ASN A 109 -4.81 7.15 -13.98
N PRO A 110 -5.58 7.57 -15.00
CA PRO A 110 -6.63 6.72 -15.56
C PRO A 110 -6.10 5.40 -16.15
N ALA A 111 -4.88 5.41 -16.70
CA ALA A 111 -4.28 4.21 -17.27
C ALA A 111 -4.05 3.13 -16.22
N LYS A 112 -3.85 3.51 -14.97
CA LYS A 112 -3.69 2.59 -13.84
C LYS A 112 -4.94 2.48 -12.98
N ASN A 113 -6.04 3.11 -13.38
CA ASN A 113 -7.26 3.19 -12.60
C ASN A 113 -7.04 3.78 -11.20
N ILE A 114 -6.20 4.81 -11.12
CA ILE A 114 -5.87 5.51 -9.88
C ILE A 114 -6.63 6.82 -9.84
N GLY A 115 -7.38 7.03 -8.77
CA GLY A 115 -8.07 8.29 -8.52
C GLY A 115 -7.17 9.30 -7.82
N ARG A 116 -7.68 10.51 -7.61
CA ARG A 116 -6.96 11.55 -6.90
C ARG A 116 -6.74 11.14 -5.45
N LYS A 117 -5.52 11.34 -4.97
CA LYS A 117 -5.16 11.08 -3.58
C LYS A 117 -4.23 12.17 -3.06
N ARG A 118 -4.26 12.34 -1.75
CA ARG A 118 -3.47 13.36 -1.08
C ARG A 118 -3.02 12.83 0.28
N LYS A 119 -1.77 13.09 0.62
CA LYS A 119 -1.22 12.80 1.95
C LYS A 119 -0.53 14.05 2.48
N GLU A 120 -0.67 14.28 3.75
CA GLU A 120 -0.12 15.44 4.42
C GLU A 120 0.70 15.02 5.63
N MET A 121 1.71 15.82 5.93
CA MET A 121 2.55 15.65 7.10
C MET A 121 2.81 17.02 7.72
N LYS A 122 2.58 17.13 9.02
CA LYS A 122 2.87 18.36 9.74
C LYS A 122 4.38 18.53 9.86
N LEU A 123 4.87 19.70 9.51
CA LEU A 123 6.28 20.02 9.61
C LEU A 123 6.60 20.68 10.95
N PRO A 124 7.79 20.39 11.53
CA PRO A 124 8.27 21.14 12.70
C PRO A 124 8.42 22.63 12.38
N PRO A 125 8.19 23.52 13.34
CA PRO A 125 8.33 24.95 13.11
C PRO A 125 9.72 25.36 12.59
N GLU A 126 10.74 24.62 12.97
CA GLU A 126 12.13 24.89 12.58
C GLU A 126 12.32 24.83 11.06
N LEU A 127 11.61 23.91 10.41
CA LEU A 127 11.66 23.77 8.96
C LEU A 127 10.85 24.84 8.24
N LEU A 128 9.84 25.37 8.91
CA LEU A 128 8.98 26.42 8.36
C LEU A 128 9.63 27.80 8.40
N SER A 129 10.57 28.03 9.31
CA SER A 129 11.26 29.30 9.45
C SER A 129 12.42 29.49 8.48
N THR A 130 12.70 28.47 7.68
CA THR A 130 13.78 28.53 6.68
C THR A 130 13.30 29.36 5.49
N PRO A 131 13.94 30.50 5.18
CA PRO A 131 13.43 31.40 4.14
C PRO A 131 13.54 30.84 2.73
N SER A 132 14.26 29.76 2.55
CA SER A 132 14.48 29.15 1.24
C SER A 132 13.44 28.12 0.84
N VAL A 133 12.42 27.86 1.69
CA VAL A 133 11.39 26.88 1.38
C VAL A 133 10.31 27.53 0.53
N PRO A 134 10.23 27.21 -0.77
CA PRO A 134 9.18 27.77 -1.61
C PRO A 134 7.84 27.10 -1.33
N SER A 135 6.81 27.92 -1.33
CA SER A 135 5.44 27.41 -1.36
C SER A 135 5.09 27.13 -2.81
N GLN A 136 4.83 25.86 -3.13
CA GLN A 136 4.47 25.45 -4.47
C GLN A 136 3.15 24.71 -4.44
N GLU A 137 2.30 25.02 -5.34
CA GLU A 137 1.04 24.31 -5.51
C GLU A 137 0.96 23.63 -6.85
#